data_ede691c7a1ea511802e7062d8cae80a3
#
_entry.id   ede691c7a1ea511802e7062d8cae80a3
#
_cell.length_a   1.000
_cell.length_b   1.000
_cell.length_c   1.000
_cell.angle_alpha   90.00
_cell.angle_beta   90.00
_cell.angle_gamma   90.00
#
_symmetry.space_group_name_H-M   'P 1'
#
loop_
_entity.id
_entity.type
_entity.pdbx_description
1 polymer ?
#
loop_
_entity_poly.entity_id
_entity_poly.type
_entity_poly.pdbx_seq_one_letter_code
_entity_poly.pdbx_strand_id
1 'polypeptide(L)'
;PISLAIAFGIASGVSPEKGIITAIIAGFLTSALGGSRVQIGGPTGAFIVIVYGIIQQYGIEGLTVATIMAGVFLILLGLFRLGTIIKFIPYPIVVGFTSGIAVTIFTTQIKDLFGLTTPEMPGDFAGKWMVYFQNFGTIDLWATAVGVISVAIIALTPRFSKKIPGSLIAIVVMTLAVYLLKRYAGIDSVETIGDRKSTR
;
A
#
# COMPACT_ATOMS: atom_id res chain seq x y z
N PRO A 1 5.18 8.80 8.79
CA PRO A 1 5.61 8.76 7.37
C PRO A 1 6.60 7.64 7.07
N ILE A 2 7.58 7.34 7.95
CA ILE A 2 8.65 6.35 7.70
C ILE A 2 8.07 4.94 7.56
N SER A 3 7.19 4.50 8.44
CA SER A 3 6.55 3.19 8.37
C SER A 3 5.76 2.99 7.07
N LEU A 4 5.07 4.04 6.60
CA LEU A 4 4.34 4.02 5.35
C LEU A 4 5.28 3.93 4.13
N ALA A 5 6.41 4.63 4.18
CA ALA A 5 7.43 4.58 3.13
C ALA A 5 8.05 3.19 3.00
N ILE A 6 8.32 2.53 4.14
CA ILE A 6 8.79 1.15 4.19
C ILE A 6 7.75 0.20 3.60
N ALA A 7 6.50 0.30 4.07
CA ALA A 7 5.41 -0.58 3.63
C ALA A 7 5.17 -0.44 2.12
N PHE A 8 5.15 0.77 1.59
CA PHE A 8 4.95 1.00 0.15
C PHE A 8 6.18 0.63 -0.68
N GLY A 9 7.40 0.78 -0.15
CA GLY A 9 8.60 0.26 -0.78
C GLY A 9 8.52 -1.24 -0.99
N ILE A 10 8.22 -2.00 0.07
CA ILE A 10 8.07 -3.46 0.02
C ILE A 10 6.91 -3.85 -0.93
N ALA A 11 5.75 -3.20 -0.81
CA ALA A 11 4.60 -3.48 -1.66
C ALA A 11 4.84 -3.18 -3.15
N SER A 12 5.76 -2.25 -3.45
CA SER A 12 6.20 -1.91 -4.80
C SER A 12 7.31 -2.83 -5.34
N GLY A 13 7.79 -3.78 -4.54
CA GLY A 13 8.85 -4.71 -4.96
C GLY A 13 10.27 -4.17 -4.83
N VAL A 14 10.48 -3.10 -4.05
CA VAL A 14 11.81 -2.55 -3.75
C VAL A 14 12.20 -2.77 -2.28
N SER A 15 13.51 -2.64 -1.98
CA SER A 15 13.98 -2.77 -0.60
C SER A 15 13.42 -1.65 0.29
N PRO A 16 13.20 -1.93 1.59
CA PRO A 16 12.71 -0.94 2.56
C PRO A 16 13.55 0.34 2.62
N GLU A 17 14.86 0.19 2.46
CA GLU A 17 15.82 1.29 2.47
C GLU A 17 15.58 2.28 1.34
N LYS A 18 15.31 1.78 0.13
CA LYS A 18 14.98 2.62 -1.02
C LYS A 18 13.68 3.41 -0.79
N GLY A 19 12.70 2.80 -0.13
CA GLY A 19 11.47 3.47 0.28
C GLY A 19 11.72 4.65 1.22
N ILE A 20 12.59 4.46 2.22
CA ILE A 20 12.96 5.51 3.18
C ILE A 20 13.72 6.64 2.48
N ILE A 21 14.76 6.31 1.69
CA ILE A 21 15.56 7.30 0.97
C ILE A 21 14.68 8.14 0.05
N THR A 22 13.79 7.49 -0.70
CA THR A 22 12.84 8.17 -1.58
C THR A 22 11.92 9.11 -0.79
N ALA A 23 11.40 8.67 0.34
CA ALA A 23 10.52 9.51 1.17
C ALA A 23 11.24 10.74 1.74
N ILE A 24 12.51 10.60 2.13
CA ILE A 24 13.32 11.71 2.64
C ILE A 24 13.60 12.71 1.53
N ILE A 25 14.14 12.24 0.39
CA ILE A 25 14.56 13.12 -0.72
C ILE A 25 13.32 13.77 -1.36
N ALA A 26 12.31 12.96 -1.72
CA ALA A 26 11.11 13.48 -2.35
C ALA A 26 10.32 14.38 -1.41
N GLY A 27 10.20 14.04 -0.13
CA GLY A 27 9.54 14.87 0.88
C GLY A 27 10.24 16.22 1.06
N PHE A 28 11.57 16.23 1.13
CA PHE A 28 12.35 17.45 1.21
C PHE A 28 12.18 18.32 -0.05
N LEU A 29 12.35 17.75 -1.24
CA LEU A 29 12.22 18.48 -2.50
C LEU A 29 10.82 19.04 -2.70
N THR A 30 9.79 18.24 -2.40
CA THR A 30 8.39 18.69 -2.51
C THR A 30 8.10 19.84 -1.53
N SER A 31 8.63 19.79 -0.32
CA SER A 31 8.45 20.85 0.66
C SER A 31 9.26 22.11 0.33
N ALA A 32 10.47 21.96 -0.21
CA ALA A 32 11.36 23.09 -0.54
C ALA A 32 10.94 23.81 -1.83
N LEU A 33 10.51 23.06 -2.85
CA LEU A 33 10.18 23.58 -4.18
C LEU A 33 8.68 23.70 -4.43
N GLY A 34 7.86 23.17 -3.54
CA GLY A 34 6.40 23.18 -3.67
C GLY A 34 5.80 24.57 -3.51
N GLY A 35 4.75 24.85 -4.29
CA GLY A 35 4.02 26.11 -4.22
C GLY A 35 3.02 26.23 -3.07
N SER A 36 2.76 25.16 -2.32
CA SER A 36 1.81 25.12 -1.21
C SER A 36 2.52 25.07 0.14
N ARG A 37 2.11 25.94 1.07
CA ARG A 37 2.68 26.00 2.43
C ARG A 37 2.15 24.90 3.37
N VAL A 38 1.12 24.20 2.96
CA VAL A 38 0.41 23.21 3.79
C VAL A 38 0.42 21.79 3.19
N GLN A 39 1.09 21.60 2.06
CA GLN A 39 1.18 20.30 1.40
C GLN A 39 2.46 19.57 1.79
N ILE A 40 2.31 18.32 2.20
CA ILE A 40 3.42 17.41 2.47
C ILE A 40 3.41 16.35 1.38
N GLY A 41 4.50 16.24 0.63
CA GLY A 41 4.70 15.15 -0.33
C GLY A 41 4.97 13.84 0.39
N GLY A 42 4.44 12.74 -0.12
CA GLY A 42 4.67 11.43 0.46
C GLY A 42 4.23 10.29 -0.45
N PRO A 43 4.61 9.06 -0.11
CA PRO A 43 4.23 7.88 -0.88
C PRO A 43 2.71 7.69 -0.85
N THR A 44 2.14 7.26 -1.99
CA THR A 44 0.71 6.98 -2.12
C THR A 44 0.47 5.54 -2.58
N GLY A 45 -0.53 4.89 -1.97
CA GLY A 45 -0.94 3.54 -2.34
C GLY A 45 -1.45 3.41 -3.78
N ALA A 46 -1.93 4.51 -4.37
CA ALA A 46 -2.42 4.53 -5.74
C ALA A 46 -1.36 4.13 -6.78
N PHE A 47 -0.10 4.49 -6.54
CA PHE A 47 0.98 4.20 -7.47
C PHE A 47 1.67 2.85 -7.25
N ILE A 48 1.40 2.15 -6.16
CA ILE A 48 2.04 0.86 -5.86
C ILE A 48 1.86 -0.12 -7.02
N VAL A 49 0.65 -0.23 -7.54
CA VAL A 49 0.34 -1.20 -8.62
C VAL A 49 1.09 -0.84 -9.90
N ILE A 50 1.18 0.44 -10.24
CA ILE A 50 1.89 0.92 -11.43
C ILE A 50 3.39 0.67 -11.27
N VAL A 51 3.97 1.05 -10.14
CA VAL A 51 5.40 0.88 -9.84
C VAL A 51 5.76 -0.61 -9.82
N TYR A 52 4.96 -1.44 -9.15
CA TYR A 52 5.14 -2.88 -9.12
C TYR A 52 5.09 -3.49 -10.52
N GLY A 53 4.11 -3.11 -11.35
CA GLY A 53 3.99 -3.58 -12.73
C GLY A 53 5.19 -3.22 -13.59
N ILE A 54 5.73 -2.00 -13.46
CA ILE A 54 6.94 -1.57 -14.17
C ILE A 54 8.15 -2.39 -13.71
N ILE A 55 8.30 -2.61 -12.40
CA ILE A 55 9.43 -3.37 -11.85
C ILE A 55 9.38 -4.84 -12.33
N GLN A 56 8.20 -5.45 -12.37
CA GLN A 56 8.05 -6.83 -12.84
C GLN A 56 8.39 -6.99 -14.33
N GLN A 57 8.09 -5.99 -15.16
CA GLN A 57 8.32 -6.07 -16.60
C GLN A 57 9.70 -5.57 -17.02
N TYR A 58 10.20 -4.51 -16.39
CA TYR A 58 11.38 -3.78 -16.84
C TYR A 58 12.47 -3.62 -15.76
N GLY A 59 12.26 -4.19 -14.59
CA GLY A 59 13.18 -4.06 -13.48
C GLY A 59 13.25 -2.65 -12.88
N ILE A 60 14.23 -2.46 -11.98
CA ILE A 60 14.45 -1.16 -11.32
C ILE A 60 14.98 -0.12 -12.31
N GLU A 61 15.72 -0.54 -13.33
CA GLU A 61 16.24 0.35 -14.37
C GLU A 61 15.09 0.96 -15.18
N GLY A 62 14.11 0.13 -15.56
CA GLY A 62 12.91 0.60 -16.24
C GLY A 62 12.09 1.57 -15.38
N LEU A 63 11.99 1.34 -14.08
CA LEU A 63 11.35 2.30 -13.15
C LEU A 63 12.10 3.63 -13.12
N THR A 64 13.43 3.61 -13.14
CA THR A 64 14.25 4.83 -13.14
C THR A 64 13.98 5.66 -14.40
N VAL A 65 13.98 5.02 -15.57
CA VAL A 65 13.67 5.69 -16.84
C VAL A 65 12.25 6.26 -16.83
N ALA A 66 11.27 5.47 -16.42
CA ALA A 66 9.87 5.91 -16.32
C ALA A 66 9.71 7.12 -15.40
N THR A 67 10.42 7.13 -14.26
CA THR A 67 10.39 8.24 -13.30
C THR A 67 11.00 9.50 -13.88
N ILE A 68 12.14 9.39 -14.60
CA ILE A 68 12.77 10.54 -15.28
C ILE A 68 11.84 11.10 -16.35
N MET A 69 11.24 10.23 -17.18
CA MET A 69 10.27 10.65 -18.19
C MET A 69 9.07 11.37 -17.56
N ALA A 70 8.50 10.82 -16.50
CA ALA A 70 7.41 11.46 -15.77
C ALA A 70 7.82 12.85 -15.22
N GLY A 71 9.03 12.96 -14.68
CA GLY A 71 9.59 14.23 -14.21
C GLY A 71 9.68 15.26 -15.33
N VAL A 72 10.19 14.89 -16.50
CA VAL A 72 10.25 15.75 -17.67
C VAL A 72 8.86 16.22 -18.11
N PHE A 73 7.89 15.30 -18.20
CA PHE A 73 6.52 15.66 -18.53
C PHE A 73 5.91 16.63 -17.51
N LEU A 74 6.14 16.42 -16.21
CA LEU A 74 5.64 17.32 -15.17
C LEU A 74 6.25 18.72 -15.27
N ILE A 75 7.56 18.83 -15.60
CA ILE A 75 8.23 20.13 -15.84
C ILE A 75 7.59 20.83 -17.05
N LEU A 76 7.38 20.12 -18.15
CA LEU A 76 6.72 20.68 -19.35
C LEU A 76 5.31 21.15 -19.04
N LEU A 77 4.50 20.34 -18.34
CA LEU A 77 3.16 20.71 -17.91
C LEU A 77 3.17 21.98 -17.02
N GLY A 78 4.16 22.09 -16.13
CA GLY A 78 4.36 23.27 -15.30
C GLY A 78 4.71 24.50 -16.12
N LEU A 79 5.66 24.38 -17.06
CA LEU A 79 6.13 25.46 -17.92
C LEU A 79 5.01 26.02 -18.79
N PHE A 80 4.20 25.15 -19.37
CA PHE A 80 3.03 25.54 -20.16
C PHE A 80 1.82 25.96 -19.32
N ARG A 81 1.94 25.99 -17.98
CA ARG A 81 0.85 26.30 -17.03
C ARG A 81 -0.40 25.43 -17.22
N LEU A 82 -0.21 24.20 -17.70
CA LEU A 82 -1.30 23.26 -17.97
C LEU A 82 -1.97 22.73 -16.68
N GLY A 83 -1.40 23.01 -15.51
CA GLY A 83 -2.08 22.77 -14.22
C GLY A 83 -3.45 23.42 -14.10
N THR A 84 -3.68 24.51 -14.86
CA THR A 84 -5.01 25.15 -14.91
C THR A 84 -6.07 24.26 -15.57
N ILE A 85 -5.68 23.32 -16.43
CA ILE A 85 -6.57 22.37 -17.10
C ILE A 85 -7.25 21.44 -16.09
N ILE A 86 -6.62 21.17 -14.93
CA ILE A 86 -7.21 20.35 -13.87
C ILE A 86 -8.57 20.88 -13.40
N LYS A 87 -8.78 22.20 -13.47
CA LYS A 87 -10.06 22.82 -13.12
C LYS A 87 -11.21 22.41 -14.06
N PHE A 88 -10.89 21.96 -15.26
CA PHE A 88 -11.87 21.53 -16.26
C PHE A 88 -12.14 20.03 -16.23
N ILE A 89 -11.45 19.27 -15.35
CA ILE A 89 -11.70 17.83 -15.19
C ILE A 89 -13.07 17.64 -14.53
N PRO A 90 -14.04 17.00 -15.23
CA PRO A 90 -15.35 16.76 -14.66
C PRO A 90 -15.27 15.90 -13.39
N TYR A 91 -16.07 16.24 -12.40
CA TYR A 91 -16.14 15.52 -11.13
C TYR A 91 -16.30 13.98 -11.27
N PRO A 92 -17.12 13.46 -12.21
CA PRO A 92 -17.24 12.02 -12.41
C PRO A 92 -15.92 11.31 -12.74
N ILE A 93 -14.99 11.97 -13.45
CA ILE A 93 -13.67 11.39 -13.76
C ILE A 93 -12.86 11.24 -12.47
N VAL A 94 -12.88 12.26 -11.61
CA VAL A 94 -12.18 12.22 -10.31
C VAL A 94 -12.73 11.11 -9.42
N VAL A 95 -14.07 10.98 -9.37
CA VAL A 95 -14.73 9.91 -8.60
C VAL A 95 -14.40 8.54 -9.19
N GLY A 96 -14.47 8.37 -10.50
CA GLY A 96 -14.12 7.11 -11.18
C GLY A 96 -12.68 6.70 -10.91
N PHE A 97 -11.74 7.63 -11.02
CA PHE A 97 -10.32 7.38 -10.71
C PHE A 97 -10.12 6.97 -9.25
N THR A 98 -10.71 7.70 -8.31
CA THR A 98 -10.59 7.41 -6.88
C THR A 98 -11.21 6.06 -6.52
N SER A 99 -12.37 5.75 -7.10
CA SER A 99 -13.04 4.45 -6.90
C SER A 99 -12.23 3.30 -7.49
N GLY A 100 -11.63 3.49 -8.67
CA GLY A 100 -10.74 2.50 -9.27
C GLY A 100 -9.52 2.20 -8.40
N ILE A 101 -8.91 3.24 -7.83
CA ILE A 101 -7.82 3.09 -6.86
C ILE A 101 -8.29 2.29 -5.64
N ALA A 102 -9.46 2.63 -5.07
CA ALA A 102 -10.00 1.95 -3.90
C ALA A 102 -10.23 0.45 -4.17
N VAL A 103 -10.82 0.10 -5.32
CA VAL A 103 -11.02 -1.30 -5.73
C VAL A 103 -9.68 -2.02 -5.91
N THR A 104 -8.70 -1.36 -6.50
CA THR A 104 -7.36 -1.95 -6.69
C THR A 104 -6.67 -2.21 -5.37
N ILE A 105 -6.70 -1.24 -4.44
CA ILE A 105 -6.14 -1.42 -3.09
C ILE A 105 -6.86 -2.55 -2.36
N PHE A 106 -8.20 -2.56 -2.38
CA PHE A 106 -8.98 -3.63 -1.78
C PHE A 106 -8.58 -5.01 -2.33
N THR A 107 -8.43 -5.13 -3.65
CA THR A 107 -7.99 -6.37 -4.30
C THR A 107 -6.63 -6.82 -3.78
N THR A 108 -5.68 -5.92 -3.58
CA THR A 108 -4.35 -6.30 -3.04
C THR A 108 -4.38 -6.78 -1.59
N GLN A 109 -5.39 -6.38 -0.81
CA GLN A 109 -5.52 -6.77 0.60
C GLN A 109 -6.16 -8.17 0.78
N ILE A 110 -6.79 -8.72 -0.26
CA ILE A 110 -7.48 -10.03 -0.17
C ILE A 110 -6.50 -11.13 0.24
N LYS A 111 -5.30 -11.16 -0.35
CA LYS A 111 -4.26 -12.13 0.00
C LYS A 111 -3.92 -12.11 1.49
N ASP A 112 -3.64 -10.94 2.02
CA ASP A 112 -3.22 -10.78 3.41
C ASP A 112 -4.39 -11.01 4.39
N LEU A 113 -5.61 -10.59 4.02
CA LEU A 113 -6.80 -10.77 4.85
C LEU A 113 -7.15 -12.25 5.04
N PHE A 114 -7.06 -13.05 3.97
CA PHE A 114 -7.37 -14.48 4.00
C PHE A 114 -6.14 -15.36 4.21
N GLY A 115 -4.95 -14.78 4.36
CA GLY A 115 -3.71 -15.54 4.52
C GLY A 115 -3.42 -16.49 3.36
N LEU A 116 -3.77 -16.09 2.12
CA LEU A 116 -3.62 -16.96 0.95
C LEU A 116 -2.16 -17.21 0.63
N THR A 117 -1.79 -18.48 0.51
CA THR A 117 -0.49 -18.89 -0.04
C THR A 117 -0.56 -18.83 -1.56
N THR A 118 0.03 -17.80 -2.16
CA THR A 118 -0.02 -17.58 -3.60
C THR A 118 1.40 -17.53 -4.18
N PRO A 119 1.61 -17.97 -5.41
CA PRO A 119 2.84 -17.72 -6.16
C PRO A 119 3.02 -16.20 -6.39
N GLU A 120 4.01 -15.82 -7.20
CA GLU A 120 4.20 -14.42 -7.57
C GLU A 120 2.91 -13.83 -8.16
N MET A 121 2.53 -12.66 -7.64
CA MET A 121 1.27 -12.02 -8.02
C MET A 121 1.44 -11.28 -9.35
N PRO A 122 0.55 -11.51 -10.33
CA PRO A 122 0.54 -10.73 -11.56
C PRO A 122 0.36 -9.24 -11.30
N GLY A 123 0.92 -8.40 -12.17
CA GLY A 123 0.75 -6.96 -12.09
C GLY A 123 -0.68 -6.49 -12.46
N ASP A 124 -1.35 -7.23 -13.33
CA ASP A 124 -2.68 -6.91 -13.85
C ASP A 124 -3.82 -7.31 -12.88
N PHE A 125 -4.92 -6.60 -12.97
CA PHE A 125 -6.09 -6.78 -12.11
C PHE A 125 -6.76 -8.15 -12.31
N ALA A 126 -6.96 -8.55 -13.56
CA ALA A 126 -7.63 -9.81 -13.88
C ALA A 126 -6.81 -11.03 -13.46
N GLY A 127 -5.50 -10.99 -13.68
CA GLY A 127 -4.58 -12.05 -13.25
C GLY A 127 -4.58 -12.22 -11.73
N LYS A 128 -4.64 -11.14 -10.96
CA LYS A 128 -4.76 -11.23 -9.49
C LYS A 128 -5.99 -12.00 -9.06
N TRP A 129 -7.14 -11.70 -9.65
CA TRP A 129 -8.38 -12.41 -9.33
C TRP A 129 -8.32 -13.89 -9.72
N MET A 130 -7.72 -14.20 -10.87
CA MET A 130 -7.52 -15.60 -11.29
C MET A 130 -6.67 -16.37 -10.28
N VAL A 131 -5.56 -15.78 -9.81
CA VAL A 131 -4.69 -16.39 -8.79
C VAL A 131 -5.45 -16.57 -7.47
N TYR A 132 -6.30 -15.64 -7.05
CA TYR A 132 -7.10 -15.79 -5.85
C TYR A 132 -8.09 -16.94 -5.98
N PHE A 133 -8.82 -17.07 -7.09
CA PHE A 133 -9.75 -18.18 -7.30
C PHE A 133 -9.05 -19.53 -7.33
N GLN A 134 -7.88 -19.62 -7.96
CA GLN A 134 -7.10 -20.85 -8.01
C GLN A 134 -6.56 -21.28 -6.65
N ASN A 135 -6.23 -20.32 -5.78
CA ASN A 135 -5.64 -20.58 -4.48
C ASN A 135 -6.64 -20.38 -3.31
N PHE A 136 -7.92 -20.31 -3.60
CA PHE A 136 -8.95 -20.10 -2.57
C PHE A 136 -8.98 -21.23 -1.51
N GLY A 137 -8.54 -22.43 -1.88
CA GLY A 137 -8.41 -23.56 -0.95
C GLY A 137 -7.27 -23.43 0.07
N THR A 138 -6.39 -22.41 -0.06
CA THR A 138 -5.26 -22.17 0.86
C THR A 138 -5.57 -21.15 1.94
N ILE A 139 -6.84 -20.81 2.17
CA ILE A 139 -7.27 -19.86 3.21
C ILE A 139 -6.76 -20.32 4.58
N ASP A 140 -6.04 -19.41 5.26
CA ASP A 140 -5.67 -19.60 6.66
C ASP A 140 -6.76 -19.01 7.56
N LEU A 141 -7.39 -19.89 8.34
CA LEU A 141 -8.45 -19.51 9.26
C LEU A 141 -7.96 -18.55 10.35
N TRP A 142 -6.71 -18.71 10.83
CA TRP A 142 -6.15 -17.87 11.88
C TRP A 142 -5.83 -16.47 11.35
N ALA A 143 -5.21 -16.38 10.18
CA ALA A 143 -4.97 -15.11 9.51
C ALA A 143 -6.29 -14.38 9.23
N THR A 144 -7.29 -15.11 8.72
CA THR A 144 -8.64 -14.58 8.46
C THR A 144 -9.29 -14.07 9.74
N ALA A 145 -9.25 -14.84 10.83
CA ALA A 145 -9.81 -14.41 12.11
C ALA A 145 -9.15 -13.14 12.64
N VAL A 146 -7.81 -13.08 12.60
CA VAL A 146 -7.03 -11.87 12.97
C VAL A 146 -7.44 -10.68 12.11
N GLY A 147 -7.56 -10.86 10.80
CA GLY A 147 -7.98 -9.81 9.87
C GLY A 147 -9.39 -9.31 10.16
N VAL A 148 -10.36 -10.20 10.28
CA VAL A 148 -11.77 -9.85 10.55
C VAL A 148 -11.93 -9.17 11.91
N ILE A 149 -11.26 -9.66 12.95
CA ILE A 149 -11.30 -9.05 14.29
C ILE A 149 -10.66 -7.64 14.24
N SER A 150 -9.55 -7.49 13.50
CA SER A 150 -8.92 -6.17 13.31
C SER A 150 -9.87 -5.17 12.66
N VAL A 151 -10.56 -5.58 11.59
CA VAL A 151 -11.56 -4.76 10.90
C VAL A 151 -12.72 -4.42 11.86
N ALA A 152 -13.21 -5.39 12.62
CA ALA A 152 -14.28 -5.17 13.61
C ALA A 152 -13.86 -4.15 14.68
N ILE A 153 -12.64 -4.26 15.22
CA ILE A 153 -12.10 -3.28 16.19
C ILE A 153 -12.06 -1.88 15.58
N ILE A 154 -11.54 -1.74 14.35
CA ILE A 154 -11.45 -0.46 13.66
C ILE A 154 -12.84 0.15 13.43
N ALA A 155 -13.81 -0.67 13.00
CA ALA A 155 -15.16 -0.22 12.71
C ALA A 155 -15.96 0.16 13.97
N LEU A 156 -15.73 -0.54 15.08
CA LEU A 156 -16.45 -0.32 16.34
C LEU A 156 -15.81 0.79 17.18
N THR A 157 -14.51 1.01 17.10
CA THR A 157 -13.81 2.01 17.92
C THR A 157 -14.42 3.40 17.86
N PRO A 158 -14.83 3.97 16.70
CA PRO A 158 -15.43 5.31 16.64
C PRO A 158 -16.75 5.42 17.41
N ARG A 159 -17.40 4.28 17.67
CA ARG A 159 -18.65 4.21 18.43
C ARG A 159 -18.43 4.39 19.94
N PHE A 160 -17.25 3.96 20.43
CA PHE A 160 -16.89 4.05 21.85
C PHE A 160 -16.00 5.25 22.16
N SER A 161 -15.08 5.60 21.27
CA SER A 161 -14.16 6.73 21.46
C SER A 161 -13.80 7.38 20.12
N LYS A 162 -14.06 8.69 20.02
CA LYS A 162 -13.66 9.51 18.88
C LYS A 162 -12.24 10.10 19.04
N LYS A 163 -11.62 9.92 20.22
CA LYS A 163 -10.31 10.51 20.53
C LYS A 163 -9.14 9.64 20.11
N ILE A 164 -9.33 8.32 20.05
CA ILE A 164 -8.26 7.35 19.76
C ILE A 164 -8.51 6.73 18.39
N PRO A 165 -7.54 6.75 17.48
CA PRO A 165 -7.68 6.08 16.19
C PRO A 165 -7.89 4.57 16.37
N GLY A 166 -8.95 4.02 15.76
CA GLY A 166 -9.27 2.59 15.86
C GLY A 166 -8.16 1.69 15.33
N SER A 167 -7.42 2.15 14.34
CA SER A 167 -6.26 1.45 13.80
C SER A 167 -5.14 1.26 14.83
N LEU A 168 -4.92 2.25 15.71
CA LEU A 168 -3.93 2.14 16.77
C LEU A 168 -4.31 1.04 17.78
N ILE A 169 -5.59 1.04 18.20
CA ILE A 169 -6.11 0.02 19.12
C ILE A 169 -6.01 -1.37 18.48
N ALA A 170 -6.42 -1.51 17.21
CA ALA A 170 -6.35 -2.78 16.50
C ALA A 170 -4.91 -3.30 16.42
N ILE A 171 -3.94 -2.45 16.07
CA ILE A 171 -2.53 -2.85 15.99
C ILE A 171 -2.04 -3.35 17.35
N VAL A 172 -2.25 -2.61 18.43
CA VAL A 172 -1.76 -2.99 19.76
C VAL A 172 -2.42 -4.28 20.24
N VAL A 173 -3.75 -4.36 20.16
CA VAL A 173 -4.52 -5.51 20.65
C VAL A 173 -4.18 -6.76 19.84
N MET A 174 -4.17 -6.66 18.50
CA MET A 174 -3.92 -7.83 17.66
C MET A 174 -2.46 -8.27 17.67
N THR A 175 -1.50 -7.34 17.79
CA THR A 175 -0.08 -7.71 17.98
C THR A 175 0.11 -8.49 19.28
N LEU A 176 -0.50 -8.02 20.36
CA LEU A 176 -0.43 -8.72 21.65
C LEU A 176 -1.14 -10.09 21.56
N ALA A 177 -2.32 -10.16 20.94
CA ALA A 177 -3.07 -11.40 20.78
C ALA A 177 -2.27 -12.43 19.96
N VAL A 178 -1.71 -12.04 18.82
CA VAL A 178 -0.89 -12.93 17.97
C VAL A 178 0.38 -13.37 18.71
N TYR A 179 1.03 -12.47 19.45
CA TYR A 179 2.20 -12.82 20.26
C TYR A 179 1.85 -13.88 21.32
N LEU A 180 0.73 -13.72 22.02
CA LEU A 180 0.28 -14.68 23.03
C LEU A 180 -0.12 -16.02 22.38
N LEU A 181 -0.82 -16.00 21.23
CA LEU A 181 -1.18 -17.20 20.50
C LEU A 181 0.06 -18.00 20.04
N LYS A 182 1.07 -17.34 19.49
CA LYS A 182 2.34 -17.98 19.12
C LYS A 182 3.03 -18.61 20.34
N ARG A 183 3.08 -17.88 21.46
CA ARG A 183 3.80 -18.31 22.65
C ARG A 183 3.12 -19.45 23.42
N TYR A 184 1.80 -19.43 23.52
CA TYR A 184 1.05 -20.37 24.36
C TYR A 184 0.29 -21.44 23.57
N ALA A 185 -0.15 -21.14 22.34
CA ALA A 185 -0.92 -22.08 21.52
C ALA A 185 -0.12 -22.72 20.39
N GLY A 186 1.16 -22.30 20.17
CA GLY A 186 2.02 -22.87 19.13
C GLY A 186 1.49 -22.64 17.71
N ILE A 187 0.72 -21.58 17.50
CA ILE A 187 0.12 -21.26 16.20
C ILE A 187 1.09 -20.36 15.42
N ASP A 188 1.88 -20.96 14.54
CA ASP A 188 2.87 -20.27 13.71
C ASP A 188 2.33 -19.84 12.32
N SER A 189 1.08 -20.14 12.02
CA SER A 189 0.48 -19.85 10.70
C SER A 189 0.30 -18.36 10.39
N VAL A 190 0.18 -17.51 11.43
CA VAL A 190 0.06 -16.06 11.23
C VAL A 190 1.44 -15.44 11.06
N GLU A 191 1.78 -15.08 9.83
CA GLU A 191 3.05 -14.38 9.53
C GLU A 191 3.06 -12.98 10.15
N THR A 192 4.09 -12.70 10.93
CA THR A 192 4.37 -11.36 11.45
C THR A 192 5.37 -10.62 10.54
N ILE A 193 5.48 -9.30 10.70
CA ILE A 193 6.48 -8.49 9.98
C ILE A 193 7.91 -9.02 10.26
N GLY A 194 8.14 -9.59 11.45
CA GLY A 194 9.41 -10.22 11.80
C GLY A 194 9.70 -11.48 10.99
N ASP A 195 8.71 -12.30 10.74
CA ASP A 195 8.83 -13.56 10.01
C ASP A 195 9.15 -13.30 8.52
N ARG A 196 8.53 -12.28 7.92
CA ARG A 196 8.80 -11.86 6.53
C ARG A 196 10.23 -11.35 6.28
N LYS A 197 10.95 -10.92 7.30
CA LYS A 197 12.37 -10.53 7.19
C LYS A 197 13.32 -11.71 7.17
N SER A 198 12.92 -12.86 7.71
CA SER A 198 13.77 -14.05 7.82
C SER A 198 13.80 -14.91 6.55
N THR A 199 12.90 -14.67 5.61
CA THR A 199 12.71 -15.49 4.39
C THR A 199 13.31 -14.88 3.13
N ARG A 200 14.16 -13.84 3.25
CA ARG A 200 14.86 -13.21 2.10
C ARG A 200 16.35 -13.15 2.33
#